data_1f9a812ebb7cbc59e4558f64319b6b94
#
_entry.id   1f9a812ebb7cbc59e4558f64319b6b94
#
_cell.length_a   1.000
_cell.length_b   1.000
_cell.length_c   1.000
_cell.angle_alpha   90.00
_cell.angle_beta   90.00
_cell.angle_gamma   90.00
#
_symmetry.space_group_name_H-M   'P 1'
#
loop_
_entity.id
_entity.type
_entity.pdbx_description
1 polymer ?
#
loop_
_entity_poly.entity_id
_entity_poly.type
_entity_poly.pdbx_seq_one_letter_code
_entity_poly.pdbx_strand_id
1 'polypeptide(L)'
;RVIPIIEDEYVDIEFGTGVVKITPAHDPNDFEVGLRHNLEVINVLTPDAKIVDDYPKYAGMDRYEARKAIVEDLQAEGALVEIEDYSHNVGTCYRCGITVEPRVSKQWFVKMEPLAKPAVEVVRNGEVKFVPERFDKTYFHWMENIKDWCISRQLWWGHRIPAYYCDDCGEVMVSAQKVHTCSKCGSNHVHQGPDTLDTWFSSALWPFSTL
;
A
#
# COMPACT_ATOMS: atom_id res chain seq x y z
N ARG A 1 -22.88 -6.40 -11.02
CA ARG A 1 -22.51 -5.87 -9.72
C ARG A 1 -23.10 -4.48 -9.52
N VAL A 2 -23.59 -4.16 -8.34
CA VAL A 2 -24.05 -2.81 -7.99
C VAL A 2 -22.87 -2.09 -7.33
N ILE A 3 -22.53 -0.91 -7.84
CA ILE A 3 -21.50 -0.03 -7.29
C ILE A 3 -22.14 1.32 -6.91
N PRO A 4 -21.68 2.00 -5.84
CA PRO A 4 -22.19 3.30 -5.46
C PRO A 4 -21.74 4.39 -6.46
N ILE A 5 -22.57 5.40 -6.63
CA ILE A 5 -22.21 6.67 -7.25
C ILE A 5 -21.88 7.63 -6.11
N ILE A 6 -20.73 8.26 -6.17
CA ILE A 6 -20.22 9.18 -5.16
C ILE A 6 -19.80 10.51 -5.80
N GLU A 7 -19.74 11.57 -5.02
CA GLU A 7 -19.15 12.86 -5.41
C GLU A 7 -17.84 13.04 -4.65
N ASP A 8 -16.77 13.45 -5.33
CA ASP A 8 -15.45 13.67 -4.72
C ASP A 8 -14.70 14.78 -5.46
N GLU A 9 -13.94 15.59 -4.73
CA GLU A 9 -13.10 16.66 -5.28
C GLU A 9 -11.99 16.16 -6.20
N TYR A 10 -11.70 14.87 -6.18
CA TYR A 10 -10.75 14.22 -7.08
C TYR A 10 -11.18 14.26 -8.54
N VAL A 11 -12.49 14.38 -8.78
CA VAL A 11 -13.06 14.34 -10.13
C VAL A 11 -12.96 15.70 -10.80
N ASP A 12 -12.22 15.77 -11.90
CA ASP A 12 -12.20 16.94 -12.79
C ASP A 12 -13.40 16.87 -13.76
N ILE A 13 -14.37 17.77 -13.56
CA ILE A 13 -15.59 17.83 -14.38
C ILE A 13 -15.34 18.32 -15.81
N GLU A 14 -14.20 18.96 -16.05
CA GLU A 14 -13.83 19.46 -17.39
C GLU A 14 -13.06 18.42 -18.19
N PHE A 15 -12.60 17.33 -17.53
CA PHE A 15 -11.88 16.25 -18.18
C PHE A 15 -12.82 15.12 -18.63
N GLY A 16 -12.82 14.84 -19.94
CA GLY A 16 -13.64 13.78 -20.53
C GLY A 16 -15.15 14.00 -20.33
N THR A 17 -15.80 13.06 -19.67
CA THR A 17 -17.24 13.13 -19.34
C THR A 17 -17.52 13.69 -17.96
N GLY A 18 -16.50 14.00 -17.15
CA GLY A 18 -16.63 14.34 -15.74
C GLY A 18 -17.03 13.14 -14.86
N VAL A 19 -16.98 11.92 -15.37
CA VAL A 19 -17.28 10.68 -14.64
C VAL A 19 -16.05 9.79 -14.63
N VAL A 20 -15.64 9.38 -13.43
CA VAL A 20 -14.44 8.55 -13.21
C VAL A 20 -14.84 7.23 -12.56
N LYS A 21 -14.28 6.13 -13.05
CA LYS A 21 -14.35 4.82 -12.40
C LYS A 21 -13.27 4.73 -11.34
N ILE A 22 -13.65 4.53 -10.08
CA ILE A 22 -12.73 4.41 -8.94
C ILE A 22 -12.45 2.93 -8.64
N THR A 23 -11.17 2.57 -8.60
CA THR A 23 -10.68 1.20 -8.31
C THR A 23 -9.66 1.20 -7.17
N PRO A 24 -10.09 1.23 -5.91
CA PRO A 24 -9.23 1.42 -4.75
C PRO A 24 -8.07 0.42 -4.60
N ALA A 25 -8.20 -0.77 -5.17
CA ALA A 25 -7.16 -1.81 -5.08
C ALA A 25 -5.96 -1.58 -5.99
N HIS A 26 -6.09 -0.78 -7.06
CA HIS A 26 -5.13 -0.74 -8.16
C HIS A 26 -4.67 0.66 -8.58
N ASP A 27 -5.06 1.68 -7.86
CA ASP A 27 -4.58 3.05 -8.05
C ASP A 27 -4.43 3.75 -6.70
N PRO A 28 -3.31 4.42 -6.40
CA PRO A 28 -3.10 5.12 -5.13
C PRO A 28 -4.10 6.24 -4.86
N ASN A 29 -4.49 7.00 -5.89
CA ASN A 29 -5.46 8.08 -5.74
C ASN A 29 -6.86 7.53 -5.51
N ASP A 30 -7.23 6.49 -6.25
CA ASP A 30 -8.49 5.78 -6.05
C ASP A 30 -8.57 5.14 -4.66
N PHE A 31 -7.44 4.68 -4.12
CA PHE A 31 -7.37 4.17 -2.75
C PHE A 31 -7.73 5.25 -1.72
N GLU A 32 -7.19 6.47 -1.87
CA GLU A 32 -7.52 7.60 -0.99
C GLU A 32 -9.00 7.99 -1.09
N VAL A 33 -9.56 8.01 -2.31
CA VAL A 33 -11.01 8.19 -2.51
C VAL A 33 -11.78 7.06 -1.81
N GLY A 34 -11.30 5.83 -1.97
CA GLY A 34 -11.88 4.65 -1.32
C GLY A 34 -11.95 4.77 0.20
N LEU A 35 -10.89 5.28 0.82
CA LEU A 35 -10.84 5.53 2.27
C LEU A 35 -11.86 6.59 2.70
N ARG A 36 -11.95 7.72 1.97
CA ARG A 36 -12.89 8.81 2.29
C ARG A 36 -14.36 8.38 2.23
N HIS A 37 -14.68 7.53 1.27
CA HIS A 37 -16.05 7.07 1.02
C HIS A 37 -16.34 5.64 1.51
N ASN A 38 -15.39 5.02 2.23
CA ASN A 38 -15.51 3.65 2.71
C ASN A 38 -15.91 2.65 1.60
N LEU A 39 -15.25 2.77 0.43
CA LEU A 39 -15.50 1.89 -0.71
C LEU A 39 -14.86 0.53 -0.51
N GLU A 40 -15.45 -0.48 -1.12
CA GLU A 40 -14.91 -1.84 -1.12
C GLU A 40 -13.61 -1.89 -1.92
N VAL A 41 -12.56 -2.49 -1.34
CA VAL A 41 -11.27 -2.72 -2.00
C VAL A 41 -11.31 -4.07 -2.71
N ILE A 42 -11.47 -4.03 -4.03
CA ILE A 42 -11.63 -5.23 -4.86
C ILE A 42 -10.34 -5.46 -5.64
N ASN A 43 -9.59 -6.45 -5.21
CA ASN A 43 -8.36 -6.84 -5.87
C ASN A 43 -8.65 -7.81 -7.02
N VAL A 44 -8.24 -7.47 -8.24
CA VAL A 44 -8.46 -8.30 -9.43
C VAL A 44 -7.20 -8.99 -9.93
N LEU A 45 -6.04 -8.68 -9.34
CA LEU A 45 -4.74 -9.24 -9.74
C LEU A 45 -4.08 -10.02 -8.61
N THR A 46 -3.47 -11.13 -8.96
CA THR A 46 -2.54 -11.88 -8.10
C THR A 46 -1.19 -11.15 -7.97
N PRO A 47 -0.30 -11.55 -7.03
CA PRO A 47 1.04 -10.96 -6.92
C PRO A 47 1.90 -11.04 -8.18
N ASP A 48 1.66 -12.03 -9.04
CA ASP A 48 2.32 -12.23 -10.33
C ASP A 48 1.54 -11.63 -11.52
N ALA A 49 0.62 -10.71 -11.22
CA ALA A 49 -0.16 -9.94 -12.19
C ALA A 49 -1.03 -10.79 -13.14
N LYS A 50 -1.59 -11.88 -12.63
CA LYS A 50 -2.64 -12.65 -13.28
C LYS A 50 -4.00 -12.33 -12.69
N ILE A 51 -5.05 -12.60 -13.44
CA ILE A 51 -6.42 -12.43 -12.93
C ILE A 51 -6.69 -13.43 -11.80
N VAL A 52 -7.28 -12.97 -10.70
CA VAL A 52 -7.65 -13.81 -9.56
C VAL A 52 -8.79 -14.78 -9.90
N ASP A 53 -8.92 -15.85 -9.11
CA ASP A 53 -9.91 -16.92 -9.34
C ASP A 53 -11.37 -16.48 -9.17
N ASP A 54 -11.60 -15.34 -8.50
CA ASP A 54 -12.96 -14.75 -8.33
C ASP A 54 -13.63 -14.37 -9.66
N TYR A 55 -12.87 -14.33 -10.76
CA TYR A 55 -13.36 -14.06 -12.11
C TYR A 55 -13.13 -15.26 -13.06
N PRO A 56 -13.93 -16.34 -12.95
CA PRO A 56 -13.64 -17.62 -13.58
C PRO A 56 -13.39 -17.57 -15.09
N LYS A 57 -14.04 -16.63 -15.81
CA LYS A 57 -13.89 -16.46 -17.25
C LYS A 57 -12.47 -16.08 -17.65
N TYR A 58 -11.76 -15.35 -16.80
CA TYR A 58 -10.42 -14.81 -17.08
C TYR A 58 -9.37 -15.30 -16.08
N ALA A 59 -9.77 -16.11 -15.09
CA ALA A 59 -8.91 -16.58 -14.01
C ALA A 59 -7.59 -17.16 -14.52
N GLY A 60 -6.48 -16.77 -13.89
CA GLY A 60 -5.15 -17.24 -14.23
C GLY A 60 -4.54 -16.66 -15.51
N MET A 61 -5.29 -15.88 -16.30
CA MET A 61 -4.75 -15.20 -17.48
C MET A 61 -3.74 -14.12 -17.08
N ASP A 62 -2.68 -13.97 -17.86
CA ASP A 62 -1.82 -12.79 -17.77
C ASP A 62 -2.62 -11.50 -18.06
N ARG A 63 -2.26 -10.41 -17.40
CA ARG A 63 -2.97 -9.12 -17.52
C ARG A 63 -3.13 -8.63 -18.97
N TYR A 64 -2.16 -8.88 -19.83
CA TYR A 64 -2.23 -8.45 -21.23
C TYR A 64 -3.12 -9.37 -22.08
N GLU A 65 -3.12 -10.66 -21.79
CA GLU A 65 -4.03 -11.63 -22.41
C GLU A 65 -5.47 -11.37 -21.99
N ALA A 66 -5.69 -11.16 -20.68
CA ALA A 66 -6.99 -10.81 -20.13
C ALA A 66 -7.55 -9.50 -20.74
N ARG A 67 -6.70 -8.48 -20.93
CA ARG A 67 -7.11 -7.24 -21.59
C ARG A 67 -7.66 -7.49 -22.99
N LYS A 68 -6.98 -8.31 -23.80
CA LYS A 68 -7.45 -8.65 -25.16
C LYS A 68 -8.79 -9.38 -25.10
N ALA A 69 -8.87 -10.43 -24.27
CA ALA A 69 -10.10 -11.24 -24.12
C ALA A 69 -11.30 -10.38 -23.65
N ILE A 70 -11.08 -9.47 -22.69
CA ILE A 70 -12.14 -8.57 -22.21
C ILE A 70 -12.61 -7.63 -23.32
N VAL A 71 -11.69 -7.07 -24.11
CA VAL A 71 -12.05 -6.18 -25.23
C VAL A 71 -12.85 -6.94 -26.30
N GLU A 72 -12.48 -8.16 -26.65
CA GLU A 72 -13.20 -9.03 -27.56
C GLU A 72 -14.61 -9.34 -27.06
N ASP A 73 -14.76 -9.65 -25.77
CA ASP A 73 -16.05 -9.90 -25.14
C ASP A 73 -16.95 -8.66 -25.14
N LEU A 74 -16.41 -7.49 -24.78
CA LEU A 74 -17.16 -6.23 -24.79
C LEU A 74 -17.62 -5.86 -26.21
N GLN A 75 -16.80 -6.16 -27.22
CA GLN A 75 -17.17 -5.98 -28.61
C GLN A 75 -18.31 -6.92 -29.02
N ALA A 76 -18.24 -8.19 -28.64
CA ALA A 76 -19.27 -9.19 -28.91
C ALA A 76 -20.60 -8.86 -28.22
N GLU A 77 -20.55 -8.26 -27.03
CA GLU A 77 -21.72 -7.81 -26.27
C GLU A 77 -22.30 -6.47 -26.78
N GLY A 78 -21.60 -5.79 -27.71
CA GLY A 78 -21.99 -4.46 -28.19
C GLY A 78 -21.78 -3.35 -27.16
N ALA A 79 -21.01 -3.61 -26.12
CA ALA A 79 -20.70 -2.65 -25.05
C ALA A 79 -19.47 -1.80 -25.36
N LEU A 80 -18.62 -2.20 -26.31
CA LEU A 80 -17.45 -1.45 -26.76
C LEU A 80 -17.87 -0.37 -27.77
N VAL A 81 -17.65 0.90 -27.43
CA VAL A 81 -17.98 2.04 -28.32
C VAL A 81 -16.82 2.36 -29.25
N GLU A 82 -15.63 2.52 -28.68
CA GLU A 82 -14.44 2.94 -29.41
C GLU A 82 -13.16 2.50 -28.69
N ILE A 83 -12.06 2.36 -29.44
CA ILE A 83 -10.70 2.19 -28.93
C ILE A 83 -9.87 3.33 -29.47
N GLU A 84 -9.35 4.15 -28.57
CA GLU A 84 -8.49 5.29 -28.90
C GLU A 84 -7.04 5.01 -28.46
N ASP A 85 -6.09 5.46 -29.29
CA ASP A 85 -4.67 5.45 -28.91
C ASP A 85 -4.42 6.53 -27.84
N TYR A 86 -3.94 6.10 -26.67
CA TYR A 86 -3.66 6.98 -25.54
C TYR A 86 -2.23 6.80 -25.03
N SER A 87 -1.53 7.92 -24.84
CA SER A 87 -0.16 7.91 -24.30
C SER A 87 -0.15 8.45 -22.87
N HIS A 88 0.40 7.68 -21.94
CA HIS A 88 0.57 8.08 -20.55
C HIS A 88 1.83 7.46 -19.93
N ASN A 89 2.29 8.01 -18.81
CA ASN A 89 3.43 7.49 -18.10
C ASN A 89 3.06 6.23 -17.32
N VAL A 90 3.82 5.15 -17.53
CA VAL A 90 3.65 3.88 -16.83
C VAL A 90 4.87 3.59 -15.97
N GLY A 91 4.66 3.25 -14.70
CA GLY A 91 5.72 2.83 -13.80
C GLY A 91 6.35 1.52 -14.24
N THR A 92 7.67 1.47 -14.32
CA THR A 92 8.42 0.26 -14.64
C THR A 92 9.44 -0.08 -13.56
N CYS A 93 9.75 -1.37 -13.41
CA CYS A 93 10.82 -1.81 -12.52
C CYS A 93 12.16 -1.32 -13.05
N TYR A 94 12.91 -0.59 -12.22
CA TYR A 94 14.22 -0.04 -12.61
C TYR A 94 15.29 -1.10 -12.91
N ARG A 95 15.08 -2.35 -12.48
CA ARG A 95 16.02 -3.47 -12.72
C ARG A 95 15.71 -4.24 -13.99
N CYS A 96 14.45 -4.60 -14.21
CA CYS A 96 14.07 -5.49 -15.30
C CYS A 96 13.16 -4.84 -16.36
N GLY A 97 12.75 -3.59 -16.19
CA GLY A 97 11.92 -2.86 -17.14
C GLY A 97 10.46 -3.33 -17.22
N ILE A 98 10.05 -4.33 -16.43
CA ILE A 98 8.67 -4.81 -16.44
C ILE A 98 7.75 -3.74 -15.84
N THR A 99 6.59 -3.55 -16.47
CA THR A 99 5.51 -2.67 -15.98
C THR A 99 5.05 -3.11 -14.60
N VAL A 100 4.99 -2.15 -13.67
CA VAL A 100 4.50 -2.36 -12.30
C VAL A 100 3.00 -2.12 -12.29
N GLU A 101 2.24 -3.10 -11.80
CA GLU A 101 0.82 -2.96 -11.54
C GLU A 101 0.61 -2.57 -10.07
N PRO A 102 0.02 -1.41 -9.76
CA PRO A 102 -0.32 -1.06 -8.39
C PRO A 102 -1.29 -2.06 -7.79
N ARG A 103 -1.04 -2.47 -6.56
CA ARG A 103 -1.86 -3.43 -5.84
C ARG A 103 -1.78 -3.17 -4.34
N VAL A 104 -2.93 -3.08 -3.70
CA VAL A 104 -3.00 -2.97 -2.24
C VAL A 104 -2.56 -4.29 -1.60
N SER A 105 -1.66 -4.22 -0.64
CA SER A 105 -1.20 -5.35 0.15
C SER A 105 -1.09 -4.97 1.64
N LYS A 106 -1.20 -5.96 2.52
CA LYS A 106 -0.99 -5.73 3.96
C LYS A 106 0.48 -5.45 4.20
N GLN A 107 0.76 -4.35 4.88
CA GLN A 107 2.11 -3.91 5.24
C GLN A 107 2.14 -3.46 6.69
N TRP A 108 3.33 -3.45 7.29
CA TRP A 108 3.55 -2.92 8.62
C TRP A 108 3.89 -1.44 8.54
N PHE A 109 3.18 -0.63 9.33
CA PHE A 109 3.38 0.82 9.40
C PHE A 109 3.66 1.27 10.82
N VAL A 110 4.51 2.27 10.94
CA VAL A 110 4.63 3.09 12.15
C VAL A 110 3.70 4.29 12.00
N LYS A 111 2.79 4.50 12.95
CA LYS A 111 2.01 5.73 13.05
C LYS A 111 2.94 6.86 13.45
N MET A 112 3.24 7.75 12.52
CA MET A 112 4.25 8.79 12.71
C MET A 112 3.70 10.02 13.43
N GLU A 113 2.44 10.36 13.27
CA GLU A 113 1.85 11.56 13.87
C GLU A 113 2.02 11.63 15.40
N PRO A 114 1.73 10.57 16.19
CA PRO A 114 1.93 10.59 17.64
C PRO A 114 3.38 10.79 18.07
N LEU A 115 4.34 10.42 17.22
CA LEU A 115 5.78 10.58 17.46
C LEU A 115 6.25 11.97 17.03
N ALA A 116 5.71 12.49 15.94
CA ALA A 116 6.09 13.81 15.41
C ALA A 116 5.60 14.96 16.29
N LYS A 117 4.38 14.87 16.84
CA LYS A 117 3.81 15.94 17.69
C LYS A 117 4.74 16.38 18.81
N PRO A 118 5.19 15.51 19.74
CA PRO A 118 6.10 15.93 20.81
C PRO A 118 7.45 16.43 20.27
N ALA A 119 7.95 15.85 19.18
CA ALA A 119 9.19 16.28 18.55
C ALA A 119 9.09 17.71 17.98
N VAL A 120 7.96 18.08 17.43
CA VAL A 120 7.66 19.45 16.97
C VAL A 120 7.58 20.42 18.17
N GLU A 121 6.90 20.01 19.24
CA GLU A 121 6.70 20.86 20.43
C GLU A 121 8.02 21.23 21.11
N VAL A 122 8.97 20.31 21.28
CA VAL A 122 10.26 20.61 21.94
C VAL A 122 11.13 21.58 21.15
N VAL A 123 10.92 21.70 19.83
CA VAL A 123 11.58 22.72 19.01
C VAL A 123 10.82 24.05 19.11
N ARG A 124 9.49 24.05 19.08
CA ARG A 124 8.67 25.25 19.18
C ARG A 124 8.84 25.98 20.50
N ASN A 125 8.92 25.25 21.60
CA ASN A 125 9.11 25.83 22.94
C ASN A 125 10.58 26.16 23.26
N GLY A 126 11.52 25.82 22.34
CA GLY A 126 12.93 26.17 22.44
C GLY A 126 13.77 25.27 23.35
N GLU A 127 13.23 24.11 23.79
CA GLU A 127 14.00 23.08 24.50
C GLU A 127 15.08 22.48 23.59
N VAL A 128 14.75 22.28 22.31
CA VAL A 128 15.68 21.86 21.26
C VAL A 128 15.82 22.98 20.23
N LYS A 129 17.08 23.32 19.89
CA LYS A 129 17.39 24.39 18.93
C LYS A 129 18.33 23.89 17.85
N PHE A 130 18.05 24.28 16.62
CA PHE A 130 18.96 24.03 15.49
C PHE A 130 20.01 25.14 15.38
N VAL A 131 21.22 24.77 15.04
CA VAL A 131 22.32 25.71 14.76
C VAL A 131 22.89 25.37 13.38
N PRO A 132 22.73 26.28 12.40
CA PRO A 132 22.02 27.57 12.47
C PRO A 132 20.48 27.41 12.43
N GLU A 133 19.77 28.37 12.98
CA GLU A 133 18.31 28.42 13.15
C GLU A 133 17.52 28.22 11.84
N ARG A 134 18.11 28.57 10.69
CA ARG A 134 17.47 28.40 9.38
C ARG A 134 16.96 26.98 9.10
N PHE A 135 17.51 25.96 9.75
CA PHE A 135 17.08 24.57 9.60
C PHE A 135 15.76 24.25 10.29
N ASP A 136 15.26 25.11 11.17
CA ASP A 136 13.95 24.96 11.81
C ASP A 136 12.83 24.87 10.77
N LYS A 137 12.90 25.68 9.70
CA LYS A 137 11.91 25.67 8.61
C LYS A 137 11.85 24.34 7.90
N THR A 138 13.02 23.75 7.62
CA THR A 138 13.10 22.44 6.98
C THR A 138 12.57 21.36 7.90
N TYR A 139 12.93 21.41 9.18
CA TYR A 139 12.45 20.48 10.19
C TYR A 139 10.92 20.49 10.31
N PHE A 140 10.33 21.67 10.52
CA PHE A 140 8.89 21.81 10.61
C PHE A 140 8.16 21.35 9.36
N HIS A 141 8.69 21.71 8.18
CA HIS A 141 8.10 21.26 6.92
C HIS A 141 8.00 19.73 6.83
N TRP A 142 9.05 19.02 7.20
CA TRP A 142 9.05 17.55 7.19
C TRP A 142 8.18 16.95 8.28
N MET A 143 8.26 17.47 9.50
CA MET A 143 7.58 16.88 10.65
C MET A 143 6.06 17.14 10.66
N GLU A 144 5.62 18.29 10.15
CA GLU A 144 4.20 18.65 10.07
C GLU A 144 3.48 17.96 8.90
N ASN A 145 4.21 17.55 7.87
CA ASN A 145 3.69 16.85 6.72
C ASN A 145 4.06 15.36 6.70
N ILE A 146 4.49 14.82 7.85
CA ILE A 146 4.95 13.43 7.93
C ILE A 146 3.80 12.46 7.67
N LYS A 147 4.09 11.43 6.89
CA LYS A 147 3.16 10.34 6.61
C LYS A 147 3.55 9.10 7.42
N ASP A 148 2.61 8.20 7.63
CA ASP A 148 2.88 6.91 8.25
C ASP A 148 3.96 6.17 7.46
N TRP A 149 4.91 5.60 8.18
CA TRP A 149 6.09 4.98 7.60
C TRP A 149 5.87 3.47 7.42
N CYS A 150 5.84 3.01 6.18
CA CYS A 150 5.87 1.58 5.87
C CYS A 150 7.25 1.01 6.19
N ILE A 151 7.31 0.10 7.15
CA ILE A 151 8.56 -0.50 7.65
C ILE A 151 8.80 -1.93 7.14
N SER A 152 7.83 -2.55 6.49
CA SER A 152 7.98 -3.90 5.92
C SER A 152 8.56 -3.87 4.51
N ARG A 153 9.45 -4.81 4.23
CA ARG A 153 10.07 -5.02 2.92
C ARG A 153 10.01 -6.50 2.56
N GLN A 154 9.80 -6.80 1.30
CA GLN A 154 9.78 -8.16 0.74
C GLN A 154 11.18 -8.50 0.22
N LEU A 155 12.17 -8.54 1.12
CA LEU A 155 13.56 -8.84 0.80
C LEU A 155 13.91 -10.27 1.23
N TRP A 156 14.71 -10.94 0.42
CA TRP A 156 15.20 -12.28 0.75
C TRP A 156 16.12 -12.29 1.98
N TRP A 157 16.88 -11.22 2.19
CA TRP A 157 17.82 -11.05 3.30
C TRP A 157 17.50 -9.79 4.11
N GLY A 158 17.48 -9.92 5.43
CA GLY A 158 17.24 -8.80 6.34
C GLY A 158 16.72 -9.26 7.70
N HIS A 159 16.48 -8.31 8.60
CA HIS A 159 15.86 -8.56 9.89
C HIS A 159 14.37 -8.84 9.70
N ARG A 160 13.95 -10.08 9.93
CA ARG A 160 12.53 -10.45 9.83
C ARG A 160 11.73 -9.74 10.91
N ILE A 161 10.56 -9.25 10.53
CA ILE A 161 9.59 -8.67 11.46
C ILE A 161 9.17 -9.76 12.45
N PRO A 162 9.18 -9.49 13.78
CA PRO A 162 8.85 -10.48 14.81
C PRO A 162 7.35 -10.66 14.95
N ALA A 163 6.65 -10.87 13.85
CA ALA A 163 5.22 -11.11 13.75
C ALA A 163 4.95 -12.55 13.30
N TYR A 164 4.03 -13.21 14.01
CA TYR A 164 3.65 -14.59 13.82
C TYR A 164 2.17 -14.68 13.51
N TYR A 165 1.81 -15.50 12.56
CA TYR A 165 0.45 -15.67 12.07
C TYR A 165 -0.05 -17.06 12.36
N CYS A 166 -1.27 -17.16 12.87
CA CYS A 166 -1.93 -18.44 13.06
C CYS A 166 -2.73 -18.80 11.79
N ASP A 167 -2.45 -19.97 11.23
CA ASP A 167 -3.12 -20.44 10.01
C ASP A 167 -4.58 -20.83 10.25
N ASP A 168 -4.94 -21.21 11.51
CA ASP A 168 -6.29 -21.68 11.82
C ASP A 168 -7.28 -20.56 12.16
N CYS A 169 -6.83 -19.47 12.81
CA CYS A 169 -7.75 -18.42 13.25
C CYS A 169 -7.37 -17.02 12.77
N GLY A 170 -6.28 -16.87 12.02
CA GLY A 170 -5.80 -15.59 11.48
C GLY A 170 -5.25 -14.62 12.54
N GLU A 171 -5.06 -15.04 13.80
CA GLU A 171 -4.50 -14.20 14.85
C GLU A 171 -3.07 -13.79 14.53
N VAL A 172 -2.74 -12.53 14.83
CA VAL A 172 -1.39 -11.98 14.66
C VAL A 172 -0.77 -11.74 16.03
N MET A 173 0.35 -12.37 16.27
CA MET A 173 1.11 -12.28 17.53
C MET A 173 2.46 -11.62 17.27
N VAL A 174 2.83 -10.65 18.09
CA VAL A 174 4.15 -9.99 18.02
C VAL A 174 4.98 -10.41 19.22
N SER A 175 6.17 -10.96 18.98
CA SER A 175 7.05 -11.44 20.06
C SER A 175 8.50 -11.43 19.63
N ALA A 176 9.39 -10.98 20.54
CA ALA A 176 10.83 -11.07 20.35
C ALA A 176 11.34 -12.54 20.36
N GLN A 177 10.57 -13.44 20.97
CA GLN A 177 10.87 -14.87 21.01
C GLN A 177 10.01 -15.61 20.01
N LYS A 178 10.51 -16.76 19.52
CA LYS A 178 9.76 -17.61 18.60
C LYS A 178 8.46 -18.10 19.24
N VAL A 179 7.33 -17.85 18.57
CA VAL A 179 6.01 -18.31 19.00
C VAL A 179 5.72 -19.65 18.33
N HIS A 180 5.31 -20.63 19.14
CA HIS A 180 5.00 -21.98 18.67
C HIS A 180 3.51 -22.31 18.76
N THR A 181 2.76 -21.57 19.59
CA THR A 181 1.35 -21.83 19.84
C THR A 181 0.57 -20.53 19.80
N CYS A 182 -0.57 -20.55 19.15
CA CYS A 182 -1.45 -19.41 19.06
C CYS A 182 -2.05 -19.08 20.43
N SER A 183 -1.92 -17.82 20.84
CA SER A 183 -2.46 -17.33 22.11
C SER A 183 -3.98 -17.30 22.17
N LYS A 184 -4.65 -17.28 21.00
CA LYS A 184 -6.11 -17.17 20.89
C LYS A 184 -6.82 -18.51 20.78
N CYS A 185 -6.35 -19.42 19.94
CA CYS A 185 -7.02 -20.69 19.67
C CYS A 185 -6.22 -21.93 20.13
N GLY A 186 -4.99 -21.75 20.64
CA GLY A 186 -4.14 -22.85 21.10
C GLY A 186 -3.53 -23.71 20.00
N SER A 187 -3.70 -23.35 18.72
CA SER A 187 -3.13 -24.08 17.60
C SER A 187 -1.62 -23.97 17.54
N ASN A 188 -0.96 -25.03 17.05
CA ASN A 188 0.47 -25.05 16.76
C ASN A 188 0.79 -24.72 15.29
N HIS A 189 -0.23 -24.45 14.46
CA HIS A 189 -0.05 -23.99 13.07
C HIS A 189 0.24 -22.49 13.08
N VAL A 190 1.46 -22.15 13.47
CA VAL A 190 1.94 -20.77 13.58
C VAL A 190 3.20 -20.61 12.76
N HIS A 191 3.24 -19.60 11.90
CA HIS A 191 4.43 -19.25 11.12
C HIS A 191 4.82 -17.79 11.31
N GLN A 192 6.11 -17.49 11.22
CA GLN A 192 6.59 -16.11 11.20
C GLN A 192 6.41 -15.51 9.81
N GLY A 193 5.91 -14.28 9.71
CA GLY A 193 5.80 -13.55 8.47
C GLY A 193 7.14 -13.47 7.72
N PRO A 194 7.15 -13.50 6.38
CA PRO A 194 8.39 -13.49 5.60
C PRO A 194 9.03 -12.10 5.51
N ASP A 195 8.28 -11.04 5.78
CA ASP A 195 8.71 -9.66 5.59
C ASP A 195 9.87 -9.30 6.52
N THR A 196 10.75 -8.45 6.01
CA THR A 196 11.89 -7.89 6.74
C THR A 196 11.66 -6.43 7.09
N LEU A 197 12.33 -5.95 8.11
CA LEU A 197 12.32 -4.53 8.47
C LEU A 197 13.11 -3.70 7.46
N ASP A 198 12.61 -2.50 7.20
CA ASP A 198 13.35 -1.46 6.49
C ASP A 198 14.71 -1.21 7.18
N THR A 199 15.77 -1.05 6.39
CA THR A 199 17.12 -0.77 6.90
C THR A 199 17.18 0.47 7.79
N TRP A 200 16.40 1.49 7.46
CA TRP A 200 16.30 2.72 8.25
C TRP A 200 15.65 2.54 9.61
N PHE A 201 14.85 1.48 9.80
CA PHE A 201 14.25 1.19 11.10
C PHE A 201 15.31 0.96 12.18
N SER A 202 16.30 0.11 11.90
CA SER A 202 17.42 -0.09 12.84
C SER A 202 18.36 1.10 12.90
N SER A 203 18.57 1.81 11.78
CA SER A 203 19.39 3.03 11.76
C SER A 203 18.81 4.16 12.60
N ALA A 204 17.48 4.28 12.69
CA ALA A 204 16.82 5.25 13.55
C ALA A 204 17.06 5.00 15.05
N LEU A 205 17.47 3.80 15.43
CA LEU A 205 17.80 3.44 16.82
C LEU A 205 19.21 3.85 17.24
N TRP A 206 20.05 4.28 16.30
CA TRP A 206 21.46 4.64 16.56
C TRP A 206 21.66 5.59 17.74
N PRO A 207 20.87 6.70 17.90
CA PRO A 207 21.12 7.66 18.98
C PRO A 207 21.05 7.09 20.39
N PHE A 208 20.29 5.98 20.61
CA PHE A 208 20.21 5.36 21.93
C PHE A 208 20.79 3.95 22.00
N SER A 209 21.08 3.31 20.89
CA SER A 209 21.69 1.97 20.90
C SER A 209 23.21 2.02 21.10
N THR A 210 23.81 3.20 20.95
CA THR A 210 25.26 3.44 21.08
C THR A 210 25.63 4.24 22.33
N LEU A 211 24.67 4.72 23.09
CA LEU A 211 24.81 5.38 24.36
C LEU A 211 24.52 4.38 25.50
#